data_5221de730304f60a3a27490655b93a27
#
_entry.id   5221de730304f60a3a27490655b93a27
#
_cell.length_a   1.000
_cell.length_b   1.000
_cell.length_c   1.000
_cell.angle_alpha   90.00
_cell.angle_beta   90.00
_cell.angle_gamma   90.00
#
_symmetry.space_group_name_H-M   'P 1'
#
loop_
_entity.id
_entity.type
_entity.pdbx_description
1 polymer ?
#
loop_
_entity_poly.entity_id
_entity_poly.type
_entity_poly.pdbx_seq_one_letter_code
_entity_poly.pdbx_strand_id
1 'polypeptide(L)'
;MGSPELTAEFAKDIVLLRQCGLRPVVVHGGGPQIGTMLERLQIKTKFKDGLRVSDMETVGVAEMVLSGAINKSIVSAINVAGGQAVGISGRDALLITAKPVDADLGFTGEPTGTDVTLLETLASDDAGFIPVVSPISADGAGNGYNINADTAAGVLASALGASRLMLLTDIEGVMDGEGKVLTDLSVKDASQLIADGIAKGGMIPKLTTAINAVDNGVEAVVILDGRRAHGLLVELFTDVGAGTLIR
;
A
#
# COMPACT_ATOMS: atom_id res chain seq x y z
N MET A 1 7.53 -4.55 6.16
CA MET A 1 9.01 -4.49 6.26
C MET A 1 9.43 -5.35 7.42
N GLY A 2 10.24 -6.39 7.17
CA GLY A 2 10.50 -7.44 8.14
C GLY A 2 11.73 -7.23 9.02
N SER A 3 12.70 -6.41 8.59
CA SER A 3 13.91 -6.15 9.37
C SER A 3 14.32 -4.67 9.31
N PRO A 4 15.10 -4.18 10.28
CA PRO A 4 15.65 -2.83 10.26
C PRO A 4 16.52 -2.55 9.02
N GLU A 5 17.28 -3.55 8.55
CA GLU A 5 18.14 -3.45 7.39
C GLU A 5 17.34 -3.20 6.12
N LEU A 6 16.29 -4.01 5.87
CA LEU A 6 15.39 -3.84 4.73
C LEU A 6 14.66 -2.49 4.77
N THR A 7 14.30 -2.02 5.95
CA THR A 7 13.69 -0.70 6.11
C THR A 7 14.67 0.42 5.75
N ALA A 8 15.94 0.28 6.13
CA ALA A 8 16.97 1.26 5.82
C ALA A 8 17.32 1.27 4.32
N GLU A 9 17.37 0.10 3.66
CA GLU A 9 17.58 0.00 2.21
C GLU A 9 16.42 0.62 1.44
N PHE A 10 15.19 0.25 1.78
CA PHE A 10 13.99 0.87 1.20
C PHE A 10 14.00 2.40 1.35
N ALA A 11 14.37 2.90 2.53
CA ALA A 11 14.42 4.34 2.77
C ALA A 11 15.44 5.04 1.86
N LYS A 12 16.61 4.44 1.63
CA LYS A 12 17.61 4.96 0.69
C LYS A 12 17.11 4.97 -0.74
N ASP A 13 16.42 3.91 -1.18
CA ASP A 13 15.84 3.85 -2.51
C ASP A 13 14.80 4.96 -2.72
N ILE A 14 13.88 5.17 -1.76
CA ILE A 14 12.88 6.22 -1.81
C ILE A 14 13.52 7.62 -1.87
N VAL A 15 14.57 7.86 -1.08
CA VAL A 15 15.32 9.13 -1.12
C VAL A 15 15.98 9.34 -2.48
N LEU A 16 16.61 8.29 -3.04
CA LEU A 16 17.21 8.37 -4.37
C LEU A 16 16.18 8.64 -5.46
N LEU A 17 15.01 7.99 -5.42
CA LEU A 17 13.91 8.29 -6.35
C LEU A 17 13.52 9.76 -6.29
N ARG A 18 13.40 10.33 -5.09
CA ARG A 18 13.09 11.76 -4.92
C ARG A 18 14.20 12.65 -5.48
N GLN A 19 15.47 12.31 -5.26
CA GLN A 19 16.64 13.04 -5.80
C GLN A 19 16.72 12.98 -7.33
N CYS A 20 16.22 11.90 -7.93
CA CYS A 20 16.11 11.75 -9.39
C CYS A 20 14.92 12.50 -9.99
N GLY A 21 14.17 13.29 -9.20
CA GLY A 21 13.04 14.09 -9.67
C GLY A 21 11.70 13.37 -9.68
N LEU A 22 11.62 12.12 -9.19
CA LEU A 22 10.32 11.46 -9.00
C LEU A 22 9.64 12.00 -7.74
N ARG A 23 8.32 11.79 -7.66
CA ARG A 23 7.49 12.20 -6.51
C ARG A 23 6.94 10.97 -5.79
N PRO A 24 7.76 10.24 -5.00
CA PRO A 24 7.29 9.04 -4.34
C PRO A 24 6.29 9.35 -3.23
N VAL A 25 5.20 8.58 -3.20
CA VAL A 25 4.24 8.52 -2.10
C VAL A 25 4.29 7.08 -1.56
N VAL A 26 4.54 6.93 -0.27
CA VAL A 26 4.64 5.63 0.38
C VAL A 26 3.33 5.32 1.07
N VAL A 27 2.71 4.18 0.75
CA VAL A 27 1.56 3.63 1.50
C VAL A 27 2.02 2.35 2.18
N HIS A 28 1.69 2.16 3.45
CA HIS A 28 2.16 0.99 4.19
C HIS A 28 1.02 0.24 4.87
N GLY A 29 1.19 -1.06 5.04
CA GLY A 29 0.35 -1.90 5.89
C GLY A 29 0.99 -2.15 7.27
N GLY A 30 0.49 -3.19 7.96
CA GLY A 30 0.99 -3.56 9.28
C GLY A 30 0.14 -4.65 9.95
N GLY A 31 -0.48 -5.53 9.17
CA GLY A 31 -1.36 -6.59 9.67
C GLY A 31 -0.75 -7.44 10.80
N PRO A 32 0.49 -7.95 10.67
CA PRO A 32 1.15 -8.71 11.72
C PRO A 32 1.34 -7.90 13.02
N GLN A 33 1.76 -6.64 12.92
CA GLN A 33 1.99 -5.77 14.08
C GLN A 33 0.67 -5.43 14.79
N ILE A 34 -0.42 -5.20 14.04
CA ILE A 34 -1.77 -5.04 14.61
C ILE A 34 -2.15 -6.32 15.36
N GLY A 35 -1.95 -7.51 14.75
CA GLY A 35 -2.22 -8.79 15.39
C GLY A 35 -1.49 -8.94 16.72
N THR A 36 -0.19 -8.71 16.72
CA THR A 36 0.64 -8.76 17.95
C THR A 36 0.15 -7.80 19.04
N MET A 37 -0.27 -6.58 18.66
CA MET A 37 -0.78 -5.62 19.64
C MET A 37 -2.14 -6.05 20.20
N LEU A 38 -3.05 -6.54 19.37
CA LEU A 38 -4.34 -7.07 19.80
C LEU A 38 -4.18 -8.24 20.77
N GLU A 39 -3.25 -9.18 20.50
CA GLU A 39 -2.92 -10.27 21.42
C GLU A 39 -2.41 -9.77 22.76
N ARG A 40 -1.50 -8.79 22.77
CA ARG A 40 -1.00 -8.17 24.01
C ARG A 40 -2.10 -7.50 24.83
N LEU A 41 -3.09 -6.92 24.17
CA LEU A 41 -4.26 -6.29 24.79
C LEU A 41 -5.39 -7.32 25.09
N GLN A 42 -5.19 -8.60 24.77
CA GLN A 42 -6.17 -9.67 24.92
C GLN A 42 -7.48 -9.44 24.15
N ILE A 43 -7.41 -8.68 23.05
CA ILE A 43 -8.53 -8.42 22.14
C ILE A 43 -8.56 -9.54 21.10
N LYS A 44 -9.69 -10.25 21.03
CA LYS A 44 -9.87 -11.33 20.06
C LYS A 44 -10.11 -10.76 18.66
N THR A 45 -9.39 -11.26 17.68
CA THR A 45 -9.55 -10.87 16.28
C THR A 45 -10.04 -12.04 15.43
N LYS A 46 -10.81 -11.75 14.41
CA LYS A 46 -11.27 -12.71 13.39
C LYS A 46 -10.95 -12.16 12.00
N PHE A 47 -10.87 -13.06 11.04
CA PHE A 47 -10.73 -12.73 9.62
C PHE A 47 -11.90 -13.34 8.84
N LYS A 48 -12.40 -12.60 7.85
CA LYS A 48 -13.38 -13.03 6.86
C LYS A 48 -12.83 -12.64 5.49
N ASP A 49 -12.64 -13.59 4.61
CA ASP A 49 -12.12 -13.39 3.25
C ASP A 49 -10.80 -12.59 3.18
N GLY A 50 -9.90 -12.82 4.14
CA GLY A 50 -8.62 -12.14 4.24
C GLY A 50 -8.67 -10.74 4.87
N LEU A 51 -9.85 -10.22 5.17
CA LEU A 51 -10.06 -8.94 5.85
C LEU A 51 -10.26 -9.15 7.36
N ARG A 52 -9.70 -8.25 8.16
CA ARG A 52 -9.87 -8.28 9.62
C ARG A 52 -11.25 -7.76 10.00
N VAL A 53 -12.04 -8.55 10.73
CA VAL A 53 -13.25 -8.04 11.38
C VAL A 53 -12.84 -7.03 12.45
N SER A 54 -13.25 -5.77 12.29
CA SER A 54 -12.77 -4.66 13.09
C SER A 54 -13.94 -3.95 13.78
N ASP A 55 -14.08 -4.14 15.09
CA ASP A 55 -14.92 -3.26 15.91
C ASP A 55 -14.19 -1.93 16.20
N MET A 56 -14.83 -1.00 16.90
CA MET A 56 -14.24 0.32 17.21
C MET A 56 -12.95 0.20 18.02
N GLU A 57 -12.87 -0.76 18.93
CA GLU A 57 -11.66 -0.99 19.76
C GLU A 57 -10.52 -1.50 18.88
N THR A 58 -10.81 -2.46 18.00
CA THR A 58 -9.84 -3.00 17.03
C THR A 58 -9.33 -1.91 16.08
N VAL A 59 -10.20 -1.02 15.58
CA VAL A 59 -9.78 0.11 14.72
C VAL A 59 -8.91 1.09 15.50
N GLY A 60 -9.25 1.40 16.76
CA GLY A 60 -8.41 2.24 17.60
C GLY A 60 -7.00 1.68 17.78
N VAL A 61 -6.87 0.36 18.00
CA VAL A 61 -5.56 -0.32 18.05
C VAL A 61 -4.87 -0.29 16.70
N ALA A 62 -5.59 -0.55 15.61
CA ALA A 62 -5.02 -0.48 14.27
C ALA A 62 -4.47 0.92 13.96
N GLU A 63 -5.20 1.98 14.31
CA GLU A 63 -4.76 3.37 14.14
C GLU A 63 -3.50 3.67 14.96
N MET A 64 -3.45 3.30 16.23
CA MET A 64 -2.24 3.46 17.06
C MET A 64 -1.03 2.76 16.46
N VAL A 65 -1.19 1.54 15.97
CA VAL A 65 -0.10 0.76 15.39
C VAL A 65 0.31 1.31 14.03
N LEU A 66 -0.64 1.53 13.13
CA LEU A 66 -0.34 1.99 11.78
C LEU A 66 0.14 3.44 11.77
N SER A 67 -0.68 4.38 12.27
CA SER A 67 -0.38 5.81 12.17
C SER A 67 0.65 6.28 13.21
N GLY A 68 0.71 5.62 14.36
CA GLY A 68 1.66 5.95 15.42
C GLY A 68 3.00 5.22 15.26
N ALA A 69 3.00 3.90 15.35
CA ALA A 69 4.24 3.13 15.42
C ALA A 69 4.90 2.93 14.04
N ILE A 70 4.20 2.30 13.08
CA ILE A 70 4.79 1.92 11.79
C ILE A 70 5.07 3.15 10.92
N ASN A 71 4.08 4.02 10.76
CA ASN A 71 4.20 5.24 9.99
C ASN A 71 5.43 6.06 10.42
N LYS A 72 5.55 6.32 11.73
CA LYS A 72 6.66 7.13 12.26
C LYS A 72 8.01 6.43 12.20
N SER A 73 8.04 5.10 12.23
CA SER A 73 9.26 4.33 11.99
C SER A 73 9.75 4.49 10.54
N ILE A 74 8.84 4.42 9.56
CA ILE A 74 9.17 4.62 8.14
C ILE A 74 9.64 6.06 7.89
N VAL A 75 8.90 7.05 8.41
CA VAL A 75 9.28 8.47 8.35
C VAL A 75 10.68 8.69 8.91
N SER A 76 10.96 8.13 10.08
CA SER A 76 12.28 8.23 10.71
C SER A 76 13.37 7.62 9.84
N ALA A 77 13.14 6.44 9.26
CA ALA A 77 14.12 5.78 8.39
C ALA A 77 14.43 6.62 7.13
N ILE A 78 13.40 7.20 6.49
CA ILE A 78 13.60 8.06 5.31
C ILE A 78 14.36 9.34 5.70
N ASN A 79 14.03 9.95 6.84
CA ASN A 79 14.73 11.14 7.32
C ASN A 79 16.20 10.85 7.67
N VAL A 80 16.50 9.70 8.30
CA VAL A 80 17.87 9.26 8.56
C VAL A 80 18.63 8.99 7.27
N ALA A 81 17.95 8.53 6.21
CA ALA A 81 18.55 8.35 4.89
C ALA A 81 18.78 9.68 4.11
N GLY A 82 18.40 10.83 4.68
CA GLY A 82 18.60 12.15 4.09
C GLY A 82 17.40 12.70 3.31
N GLY A 83 16.24 12.04 3.40
CA GLY A 83 14.97 12.52 2.85
C GLY A 83 14.25 13.48 3.80
N GLN A 84 13.13 14.04 3.35
CA GLN A 84 12.20 14.83 4.14
C GLN A 84 10.83 14.18 4.10
N ALA A 85 10.58 13.20 4.97
CA ALA A 85 9.33 12.46 5.01
C ALA A 85 8.32 13.08 6.00
N VAL A 86 7.04 13.05 5.61
CA VAL A 86 5.89 13.44 6.45
C VAL A 86 4.93 12.27 6.53
N GLY A 87 4.59 11.88 7.76
CA GLY A 87 3.65 10.79 8.02
C GLY A 87 2.24 11.32 8.26
N ILE A 88 1.31 10.83 7.47
CA ILE A 88 -0.12 11.13 7.52
C ILE A 88 -0.95 9.84 7.47
N SER A 89 -2.25 9.96 7.64
CA SER A 89 -3.23 8.89 7.47
C SER A 89 -4.27 9.27 6.42
N GLY A 90 -5.08 8.35 5.98
CA GLY A 90 -6.20 8.64 5.10
C GLY A 90 -7.27 9.56 5.72
N ARG A 91 -7.23 9.78 7.05
CA ARG A 91 -8.12 10.72 7.77
C ARG A 91 -7.70 12.18 7.59
N ASP A 92 -6.39 12.43 7.40
CA ASP A 92 -5.86 13.79 7.33
C ASP A 92 -6.38 14.48 6.07
N ALA A 93 -7.00 15.64 6.23
CA ALA A 93 -7.68 16.40 5.18
C ALA A 93 -8.72 15.56 4.38
N LEU A 94 -9.29 14.50 4.97
CA LEU A 94 -10.19 13.56 4.29
C LEU A 94 -9.56 12.94 3.02
N LEU A 95 -8.25 12.68 3.08
CA LEU A 95 -7.48 12.12 1.97
C LEU A 95 -8.14 10.85 1.40
N ILE A 96 -8.70 9.98 2.26
CA ILE A 96 -9.51 8.83 1.86
C ILE A 96 -10.79 8.85 2.70
N THR A 97 -11.93 8.96 2.05
CA THR A 97 -13.23 8.72 2.69
C THR A 97 -13.63 7.26 2.51
N ALA A 98 -14.30 6.68 3.50
CA ALA A 98 -14.66 5.27 3.49
C ALA A 98 -16.07 5.02 4.05
N LYS A 99 -16.58 3.83 3.73
CA LYS A 99 -17.79 3.22 4.34
C LYS A 99 -17.45 1.78 4.75
N PRO A 100 -18.28 1.11 5.56
CA PRO A 100 -18.11 -0.31 5.82
C PRO A 100 -18.13 -1.14 4.53
N VAL A 101 -17.24 -2.13 4.43
CA VAL A 101 -17.29 -3.14 3.34
C VAL A 101 -18.57 -3.98 3.46
N ASP A 102 -18.84 -4.46 4.68
CA ASP A 102 -19.95 -5.33 5.04
C ASP A 102 -20.27 -5.12 6.53
N ALA A 103 -21.54 -5.24 6.89
CA ALA A 103 -21.99 -5.11 8.29
C ALA A 103 -21.27 -6.11 9.23
N ASP A 104 -20.96 -7.33 8.74
CA ASP A 104 -20.26 -8.35 9.51
C ASP A 104 -18.79 -8.03 9.73
N LEU A 105 -18.19 -7.12 8.94
CA LEU A 105 -16.80 -6.69 9.05
C LEU A 105 -16.62 -5.45 9.93
N GLY A 106 -17.73 -4.85 10.38
CA GLY A 106 -17.72 -3.68 11.26
C GLY A 106 -17.06 -2.46 10.60
N PHE A 107 -16.01 -1.95 11.19
CA PHE A 107 -15.26 -0.78 10.71
C PHE A 107 -14.08 -1.13 9.79
N THR A 108 -14.12 -2.29 9.15
CA THR A 108 -13.28 -2.58 7.98
C THR A 108 -13.87 -1.83 6.80
N GLY A 109 -13.07 -0.89 6.24
CA GLY A 109 -13.57 0.08 5.28
C GLY A 109 -13.23 -0.25 3.84
N GLU A 110 -14.11 0.19 2.94
CA GLU A 110 -13.82 0.36 1.52
C GLU A 110 -13.82 1.85 1.16
N PRO A 111 -12.89 2.32 0.32
CA PRO A 111 -12.84 3.71 -0.11
C PRO A 111 -14.10 4.11 -0.87
N THR A 112 -14.61 5.32 -0.60
CA THR A 112 -15.73 5.94 -1.31
C THR A 112 -15.34 7.21 -2.06
N GLY A 113 -14.19 7.78 -1.74
CA GLY A 113 -13.64 8.96 -2.40
C GLY A 113 -12.23 9.26 -1.90
N THR A 114 -11.53 10.08 -2.66
CA THR A 114 -10.18 10.56 -2.35
C THR A 114 -10.06 12.04 -2.68
N ASP A 115 -9.38 12.79 -1.80
CA ASP A 115 -8.93 14.16 -2.08
C ASP A 115 -7.41 14.19 -1.93
N VAL A 116 -6.69 14.20 -3.06
CA VAL A 116 -5.23 14.12 -3.09
C VAL A 116 -4.53 15.47 -2.98
N THR A 117 -5.26 16.59 -2.78
CA THR A 117 -4.71 17.94 -2.66
C THR A 117 -3.58 18.02 -1.63
N LEU A 118 -3.73 17.34 -0.48
CA LEU A 118 -2.68 17.29 0.54
C LEU A 118 -1.42 16.60 0.03
N LEU A 119 -1.57 15.46 -0.67
CA LEU A 119 -0.44 14.72 -1.24
C LEU A 119 0.28 15.51 -2.33
N GLU A 120 -0.46 16.13 -3.23
CA GLU A 120 0.09 16.98 -4.29
C GLU A 120 0.87 18.16 -3.70
N THR A 121 0.33 18.78 -2.65
CA THR A 121 1.00 19.89 -1.95
C THR A 121 2.31 19.42 -1.30
N LEU A 122 2.28 18.32 -0.55
CA LEU A 122 3.46 17.80 0.14
C LEU A 122 4.53 17.27 -0.82
N ALA A 123 4.13 16.56 -1.87
CA ALA A 123 5.04 15.98 -2.85
C ALA A 123 5.47 16.94 -3.95
N SER A 124 4.99 18.19 -3.96
CA SER A 124 5.38 19.21 -4.93
C SER A 124 6.90 19.43 -4.91
N ASP A 125 7.44 19.99 -5.99
CA ASP A 125 8.88 20.27 -6.06
C ASP A 125 9.27 21.43 -5.12
N ASP A 126 8.37 22.36 -4.87
CA ASP A 126 8.57 23.46 -3.93
C ASP A 126 8.60 22.98 -2.48
N ALA A 127 7.68 22.09 -2.08
CA ALA A 127 7.63 21.55 -0.73
C ALA A 127 8.65 20.45 -0.47
N GLY A 128 8.86 19.58 -1.46
CA GLY A 128 9.94 18.57 -1.45
C GLY A 128 9.75 17.39 -0.50
N PHE A 129 8.58 17.24 0.13
CA PHE A 129 8.35 16.18 1.09
C PHE A 129 8.06 14.83 0.42
N ILE A 130 8.30 13.77 1.17
CA ILE A 130 7.93 12.40 0.85
C ILE A 130 6.77 11.98 1.75
N PRO A 131 5.52 11.96 1.27
CA PRO A 131 4.38 11.55 2.08
C PRO A 131 4.43 10.06 2.39
N VAL A 132 4.18 9.70 3.65
CA VAL A 132 4.03 8.32 4.13
C VAL A 132 2.63 8.17 4.69
N VAL A 133 1.79 7.37 4.06
CA VAL A 133 0.36 7.25 4.33
C VAL A 133 0.04 5.95 5.03
N SER A 134 -0.62 6.01 6.18
CA SER A 134 -1.25 4.85 6.81
C SER A 134 -2.69 4.69 6.32
N PRO A 135 -3.18 3.44 6.09
CA PRO A 135 -4.48 3.18 5.49
C PRO A 135 -5.63 3.23 6.52
N ILE A 136 -5.60 4.21 7.40
CA ILE A 136 -6.72 4.54 8.30
C ILE A 136 -7.45 5.73 7.69
N SER A 137 -8.73 5.58 7.49
CA SER A 137 -9.60 6.59 6.86
C SER A 137 -10.77 6.96 7.76
N ALA A 138 -11.65 7.83 7.30
CA ALA A 138 -12.85 8.20 8.01
C ALA A 138 -14.05 8.34 7.08
N ASP A 139 -15.27 8.29 7.65
CA ASP A 139 -16.48 8.75 6.98
C ASP A 139 -16.73 10.26 7.26
N GLY A 140 -17.79 10.80 6.65
CA GLY A 140 -18.19 12.18 6.88
C GLY A 140 -18.67 12.50 8.31
N ALA A 141 -18.88 11.48 9.15
CA ALA A 141 -19.27 11.62 10.57
C ALA A 141 -18.05 11.51 11.52
N GLY A 142 -16.86 11.21 10.99
CA GLY A 142 -15.61 11.10 11.75
C GLY A 142 -15.35 9.70 12.30
N ASN A 143 -16.13 8.68 11.95
CA ASN A 143 -15.83 7.30 12.33
C ASN A 143 -14.58 6.82 11.59
N GLY A 144 -13.66 6.18 12.32
CA GLY A 144 -12.44 5.62 11.73
C GLY A 144 -12.68 4.27 11.08
N TYR A 145 -12.01 4.03 9.96
CA TYR A 145 -12.04 2.76 9.22
C TYR A 145 -10.63 2.27 8.93
N ASN A 146 -10.43 0.96 9.10
CA ASN A 146 -9.21 0.27 8.69
C ASN A 146 -9.39 -0.24 7.25
N ILE A 147 -8.62 0.30 6.32
CA ILE A 147 -8.65 -0.09 4.90
C ILE A 147 -7.48 -1.05 4.61
N ASN A 148 -7.66 -1.96 3.66
CA ASN A 148 -6.55 -2.74 3.13
C ASN A 148 -5.51 -1.79 2.47
N ALA A 149 -4.23 -1.98 2.77
CA ALA A 149 -3.16 -1.09 2.32
C ALA A 149 -3.00 -1.09 0.79
N ASP A 150 -3.15 -2.25 0.13
CA ASP A 150 -3.07 -2.32 -1.33
C ASP A 150 -4.24 -1.54 -1.96
N THR A 151 -5.45 -1.69 -1.41
CA THR A 151 -6.64 -0.94 -1.84
C THR A 151 -6.45 0.58 -1.66
N ALA A 152 -5.94 1.01 -0.50
CA ALA A 152 -5.63 2.41 -0.24
C ALA A 152 -4.59 2.96 -1.23
N ALA A 153 -3.53 2.18 -1.49
CA ALA A 153 -2.50 2.56 -2.46
C ALA A 153 -3.07 2.67 -3.88
N GLY A 154 -3.94 1.74 -4.28
CA GLY A 154 -4.58 1.74 -5.60
C GLY A 154 -5.43 2.98 -5.84
N VAL A 155 -6.33 3.33 -4.90
CA VAL A 155 -7.20 4.49 -5.07
C VAL A 155 -6.43 5.82 -5.04
N LEU A 156 -5.37 5.91 -4.23
CA LEU A 156 -4.50 7.08 -4.20
C LEU A 156 -3.68 7.21 -5.49
N ALA A 157 -3.13 6.09 -6.01
CA ALA A 157 -2.40 6.09 -7.26
C ALA A 157 -3.28 6.52 -8.44
N SER A 158 -4.52 6.03 -8.51
CA SER A 158 -5.50 6.41 -9.52
C SER A 158 -5.85 7.91 -9.42
N ALA A 159 -6.13 8.41 -8.22
CA ALA A 159 -6.49 9.82 -8.02
C ALA A 159 -5.32 10.78 -8.32
N LEU A 160 -4.08 10.35 -8.08
CA LEU A 160 -2.85 11.11 -8.42
C LEU A 160 -2.48 11.03 -9.90
N GLY A 161 -3.14 10.20 -10.71
CA GLY A 161 -2.70 9.90 -12.07
C GLY A 161 -1.27 9.37 -12.10
N ALA A 162 -0.93 8.46 -11.18
CA ALA A 162 0.43 7.98 -11.01
C ALA A 162 0.91 7.21 -12.25
N SER A 163 2.14 7.46 -12.71
CA SER A 163 2.76 6.69 -13.78
C SER A 163 3.08 5.25 -13.37
N ARG A 164 3.30 5.01 -12.08
CA ARG A 164 3.58 3.66 -11.54
C ARG A 164 2.97 3.49 -10.16
N LEU A 165 2.30 2.35 -9.95
CA LEU A 165 1.98 1.82 -8.63
C LEU A 165 2.85 0.60 -8.37
N MET A 166 3.60 0.59 -7.28
CA MET A 166 4.48 -0.53 -6.92
C MET A 166 3.96 -1.23 -5.67
N LEU A 167 3.48 -2.46 -5.83
CA LEU A 167 2.98 -3.31 -4.76
C LEU A 167 4.08 -4.26 -4.28
N LEU A 168 4.68 -3.92 -3.13
CA LEU A 168 5.72 -4.74 -2.52
C LEU A 168 5.10 -5.92 -1.78
N THR A 169 5.61 -7.12 -2.05
CA THR A 169 5.13 -8.38 -1.45
C THR A 169 6.31 -9.22 -0.96
N ASP A 170 6.05 -10.42 -0.50
CA ASP A 170 7.05 -11.40 -0.05
C ASP A 170 7.30 -12.53 -1.07
N ILE A 171 6.85 -12.33 -2.32
CA ILE A 171 7.10 -13.22 -3.46
C ILE A 171 7.64 -12.43 -4.65
N GLU A 172 8.36 -13.11 -5.54
CA GLU A 172 9.06 -12.49 -6.67
C GLU A 172 8.16 -11.75 -7.67
N GLY A 173 6.88 -12.15 -7.76
CA GLY A 173 5.91 -11.60 -8.67
C GLY A 173 4.69 -12.52 -8.79
N VAL A 174 3.89 -12.30 -9.82
CA VAL A 174 2.75 -13.17 -10.16
C VAL A 174 3.28 -14.44 -10.84
N MET A 175 2.82 -15.59 -10.39
CA MET A 175 3.24 -16.90 -10.92
C MET A 175 2.14 -17.51 -11.78
N ASP A 176 2.54 -18.24 -12.81
CA ASP A 176 1.65 -19.12 -13.57
C ASP A 176 1.31 -20.41 -12.80
N GLY A 177 0.54 -21.31 -13.44
CA GLY A 177 0.15 -22.60 -12.85
C GLY A 177 1.32 -23.57 -12.62
N GLU A 178 2.49 -23.31 -13.23
CA GLU A 178 3.72 -24.11 -13.09
C GLU A 178 4.70 -23.50 -12.08
N GLY A 179 4.38 -22.34 -11.51
CA GLY A 179 5.20 -21.62 -10.52
C GLY A 179 6.30 -20.75 -11.15
N LYS A 180 6.23 -20.46 -12.44
CA LYS A 180 7.13 -19.53 -13.13
C LYS A 180 6.61 -18.11 -12.99
N VAL A 181 7.49 -17.16 -12.68
CA VAL A 181 7.15 -15.73 -12.61
C VAL A 181 6.81 -15.19 -14.00
N LEU A 182 5.66 -14.53 -14.08
CA LEU A 182 5.20 -13.80 -15.26
C LEU A 182 5.71 -12.36 -15.17
N THR A 183 6.46 -11.90 -16.17
CA THR A 183 7.10 -10.57 -16.12
C THR A 183 6.24 -9.44 -16.67
N ASP A 184 5.30 -9.75 -17.56
CA ASP A 184 4.39 -8.78 -18.20
C ASP A 184 3.00 -9.41 -18.33
N LEU A 185 1.97 -8.71 -17.90
CA LEU A 185 0.58 -9.14 -17.97
C LEU A 185 -0.30 -8.00 -18.48
N SER A 186 -1.22 -8.30 -19.37
CA SER A 186 -2.34 -7.40 -19.61
C SER A 186 -3.36 -7.49 -18.46
N VAL A 187 -4.19 -6.45 -18.29
CA VAL A 187 -5.34 -6.46 -17.36
C VAL A 187 -6.22 -7.70 -17.59
N LYS A 188 -6.39 -8.09 -18.85
CA LYS A 188 -7.16 -9.29 -19.22
C LYS A 188 -6.49 -10.57 -18.70
N ASP A 189 -5.18 -10.73 -18.89
CA ASP A 189 -4.45 -11.91 -18.41
C ASP A 189 -4.47 -11.98 -16.89
N ALA A 190 -4.28 -10.86 -16.21
CA ALA A 190 -4.40 -10.76 -14.75
C ALA A 190 -5.79 -11.18 -14.26
N SER A 191 -6.86 -10.73 -14.93
CA SER A 191 -8.25 -11.14 -14.64
C SER A 191 -8.47 -12.64 -14.86
N GLN A 192 -7.88 -13.19 -15.93
CA GLN A 192 -7.99 -14.61 -16.26
C GLN A 192 -7.31 -15.48 -15.20
N LEU A 193 -6.13 -15.08 -14.69
CA LEU A 193 -5.43 -15.79 -13.60
C LEU A 193 -6.29 -15.89 -12.33
N ILE A 194 -7.09 -14.87 -12.03
CA ILE A 194 -8.05 -14.91 -10.92
C ILE A 194 -9.20 -15.86 -11.23
N ALA A 195 -9.79 -15.76 -12.42
CA ALA A 195 -10.94 -16.57 -12.83
C ALA A 195 -10.61 -18.08 -12.88
N ASP A 196 -9.42 -18.43 -13.32
CA ASP A 196 -8.92 -19.81 -13.42
C ASP A 196 -8.46 -20.37 -12.06
N GLY A 197 -8.47 -19.54 -10.99
CA GLY A 197 -8.03 -19.96 -9.65
C GLY A 197 -6.53 -20.22 -9.56
N ILE A 198 -5.73 -19.71 -10.51
CA ILE A 198 -4.26 -19.75 -10.48
C ILE A 198 -3.75 -18.79 -9.41
N ALA A 199 -4.24 -17.56 -9.42
CA ALA A 199 -4.01 -16.61 -8.33
C ALA A 199 -4.73 -17.06 -7.06
N LYS A 200 -4.02 -17.09 -5.92
CA LYS A 200 -4.55 -17.58 -4.63
C LYS A 200 -4.20 -16.62 -3.48
N GLY A 201 -5.01 -16.70 -2.42
CA GLY A 201 -4.73 -16.01 -1.15
C GLY A 201 -4.49 -14.51 -1.32
N GLY A 202 -3.39 -14.01 -0.79
CA GLY A 202 -3.02 -12.58 -0.82
C GLY A 202 -2.71 -12.03 -2.21
N MET A 203 -2.54 -12.87 -3.25
CA MET A 203 -2.34 -12.42 -4.62
C MET A 203 -3.63 -11.90 -5.26
N ILE A 204 -4.79 -12.48 -4.91
CA ILE A 204 -6.09 -12.04 -5.46
C ILE A 204 -6.33 -10.55 -5.18
N PRO A 205 -6.29 -10.05 -3.94
CA PRO A 205 -6.49 -8.61 -3.69
C PRO A 205 -5.44 -7.73 -4.37
N LYS A 206 -4.18 -8.20 -4.52
CA LYS A 206 -3.15 -7.44 -5.23
C LYS A 206 -3.44 -7.31 -6.72
N LEU A 207 -3.81 -8.41 -7.38
CA LEU A 207 -4.21 -8.38 -8.79
C LEU A 207 -5.47 -7.54 -8.99
N THR A 208 -6.46 -7.68 -8.11
CA THR A 208 -7.68 -6.85 -8.16
C THR A 208 -7.34 -5.36 -8.03
N THR A 209 -6.47 -5.00 -7.10
CA THR A 209 -5.98 -3.62 -6.96
C THR A 209 -5.24 -3.16 -8.21
N ALA A 210 -4.37 -4.01 -8.79
CA ALA A 210 -3.61 -3.67 -9.99
C ALA A 210 -4.53 -3.42 -11.19
N ILE A 211 -5.49 -4.32 -11.43
CA ILE A 211 -6.50 -4.20 -12.49
C ILE A 211 -7.27 -2.89 -12.32
N ASN A 212 -7.83 -2.66 -11.14
CA ASN A 212 -8.60 -1.45 -10.85
C ASN A 212 -7.77 -0.18 -11.04
N ALA A 213 -6.50 -0.17 -10.63
CA ALA A 213 -5.63 0.99 -10.76
C ALA A 213 -5.34 1.31 -12.24
N VAL A 214 -5.04 0.31 -13.07
CA VAL A 214 -4.83 0.51 -14.53
C VAL A 214 -6.12 0.97 -15.19
N ASP A 215 -7.26 0.33 -14.91
CA ASP A 215 -8.57 0.72 -15.46
C ASP A 215 -8.97 2.15 -15.07
N ASN A 216 -8.43 2.69 -13.95
CA ASN A 216 -8.65 4.04 -13.49
C ASN A 216 -7.47 5.00 -13.78
N GLY A 217 -6.64 4.68 -14.76
CA GLY A 217 -5.68 5.62 -15.37
C GLY A 217 -4.26 5.59 -14.84
N VAL A 218 -3.89 4.66 -13.95
CA VAL A 218 -2.48 4.39 -13.64
C VAL A 218 -1.85 3.70 -14.86
N GLU A 219 -0.71 4.23 -15.34
CA GLU A 219 -0.11 3.71 -16.58
C GLU A 219 0.34 2.25 -16.46
N ALA A 220 0.88 1.86 -15.31
CA ALA A 220 1.19 0.48 -15.01
C ALA A 220 1.33 0.22 -13.50
N VAL A 221 1.06 -1.03 -13.10
CA VAL A 221 1.27 -1.53 -11.75
C VAL A 221 2.34 -2.61 -11.77
N VAL A 222 3.24 -2.59 -10.79
CA VAL A 222 4.28 -3.62 -10.63
C VAL A 222 4.10 -4.33 -9.30
N ILE A 223 4.05 -5.66 -9.34
CA ILE A 223 4.08 -6.51 -8.15
C ILE A 223 5.48 -7.11 -8.06
N LEU A 224 6.21 -6.82 -6.97
CA LEU A 224 7.60 -7.25 -6.81
C LEU A 224 7.95 -7.63 -5.36
N ASP A 225 9.03 -8.40 -5.20
CA ASP A 225 9.53 -8.80 -3.88
C ASP A 225 10.18 -7.60 -3.16
N GLY A 226 9.51 -7.14 -2.09
CA GLY A 226 10.01 -6.05 -1.24
C GLY A 226 11.24 -6.41 -0.41
N ARG A 227 11.72 -7.68 -0.44
CA ARG A 227 12.95 -8.12 0.22
C ARG A 227 14.16 -8.05 -0.71
N ARG A 228 13.93 -7.89 -2.01
CA ARG A 228 15.01 -7.75 -3.00
C ARG A 228 15.67 -6.40 -2.81
N ALA A 229 16.97 -6.42 -2.54
CA ALA A 229 17.77 -5.20 -2.42
C ALA A 229 17.67 -4.36 -3.70
N HIS A 230 17.35 -3.07 -3.53
CA HIS A 230 17.19 -2.11 -4.62
C HIS A 230 16.18 -2.51 -5.71
N GLY A 231 15.18 -3.36 -5.37
CA GLY A 231 14.17 -3.82 -6.32
C GLY A 231 13.41 -2.69 -6.98
N LEU A 232 13.13 -1.60 -6.26
CA LEU A 232 12.49 -0.40 -6.79
C LEU A 232 13.33 0.29 -7.86
N LEU A 233 14.62 0.40 -7.63
CA LEU A 233 15.56 1.05 -8.57
C LEU A 233 15.79 0.18 -9.82
N VAL A 234 15.92 -1.13 -9.63
CA VAL A 234 16.03 -2.07 -10.76
C VAL A 234 14.80 -1.99 -11.65
N GLU A 235 13.60 -1.96 -11.06
CA GLU A 235 12.34 -1.85 -11.82
C GLU A 235 12.24 -0.54 -12.59
N LEU A 236 12.59 0.59 -11.96
CA LEU A 236 12.35 1.91 -12.57
C LEU A 236 13.45 2.37 -13.53
N PHE A 237 14.68 1.87 -13.37
CA PHE A 237 15.84 2.38 -14.11
C PHE A 237 16.52 1.35 -15.01
N THR A 238 15.99 0.13 -15.11
CA THR A 238 16.56 -0.89 -16.01
C THR A 238 15.46 -1.56 -16.86
N ASP A 239 15.87 -2.09 -18.00
CA ASP A 239 14.96 -2.81 -18.93
C ASP A 239 14.65 -4.25 -18.43
N VAL A 240 15.36 -4.73 -17.40
CA VAL A 240 15.21 -6.13 -16.92
C VAL A 240 13.97 -6.29 -16.05
N GLY A 241 13.58 -5.22 -15.34
CA GLY A 241 12.49 -5.29 -14.37
C GLY A 241 12.87 -6.05 -13.09
N ALA A 242 11.99 -6.01 -12.10
CA ALA A 242 12.20 -6.66 -10.81
C ALA A 242 11.02 -7.53 -10.36
N GLY A 243 9.91 -7.52 -11.10
CA GLY A 243 8.69 -8.22 -10.74
C GLY A 243 7.79 -8.48 -11.94
N THR A 244 6.47 -8.40 -11.71
CA THR A 244 5.42 -8.52 -12.73
C THR A 244 4.84 -7.15 -13.03
N LEU A 245 4.98 -6.69 -14.24
CA LEU A 245 4.35 -5.49 -14.77
C LEU A 245 2.93 -5.82 -15.24
N ILE A 246 1.95 -4.99 -14.88
CA ILE A 246 0.53 -5.10 -15.28
C ILE A 246 0.11 -3.79 -15.93
N ARG A 247 -0.40 -3.86 -17.18
CA ARG A 247 -0.79 -2.69 -17.98
C ARG A 247 -1.91 -3.01 -18.97
#